data_5f9d533ba9bdb0153463ddf124d17eca
#
_entry.id   5f9d533ba9bdb0153463ddf124d17eca
#
_cell.length_a   1.000
_cell.length_b   1.000
_cell.length_c   1.000
_cell.angle_alpha   90.00
_cell.angle_beta   90.00
_cell.angle_gamma   90.00
#
_symmetry.space_group_name_H-M   'P 1'
#
loop_
_entity.id
_entity.type
_entity.pdbx_description
1 polymer ?
#
loop_
_entity_poly.entity_id
_entity_poly.type
_entity_poly.pdbx_seq_one_letter_code
_entity_poly.pdbx_strand_id
1 'polypeptide(L)'
;MLKNKYLIFLIIVLAFSCDFIKKNKKSYFSGKIIKKTNDKISLLKDQVILKESYVSKEGIFYMSLDSIKDGLYNFKHLPEFQYLIIENGDSLVLRLNAVDFDESLVFTGIGSPKNNYLIDIFLNHENEERFIKSLMMKKPSPFRKSIDSLLDLKISKFKKFKKNNKLNYTSIMIMEHAIKLPLYSNIEAYISAKKQNNVIKNINNNFYDYRDEIDFNIQELSNFKPYLDYIILRTNNQSGIDLNSLSNLYLQFNLDRINFVNSSISNPVIKSQILRYIAFEYLLKENILINIDTFLYEFLKISVNKKNNIEIKQLYENISLLQKGNYIPKIELTTVIEENIFINNIYSNKPVIYVFWSYDQNSHQIGLFNKINEFLNTNKKYNFHCININSDVEKWREYLVFIKKNKNIKHFIANDFSIMSKKMVLNNLNKIIITDSKGKIRSISNISSLKSFYLGD
;
A
#
# COMPACT_ATOMS: atom_id res chain seq x y z
N MET A 1 31.18 -51.21 44.74
CA MET A 1 31.65 -50.13 43.86
C MET A 1 30.69 -49.74 42.72
N LEU A 2 29.67 -50.54 42.34
CA LEU A 2 28.74 -50.17 41.28
C LEU A 2 27.66 -49.16 41.66
N LYS A 3 27.17 -49.17 42.93
CA LYS A 3 26.10 -48.25 43.35
C LYS A 3 26.45 -46.75 43.27
N ASN A 4 27.72 -46.41 43.51
CA ASN A 4 28.14 -45.01 43.46
C ASN A 4 28.30 -44.43 42.02
N LYS A 5 28.55 -45.29 41.04
CA LYS A 5 28.61 -44.84 39.61
C LYS A 5 27.27 -44.40 39.07
N TYR A 6 26.18 -45.07 39.44
CA TYR A 6 24.84 -44.71 39.01
C TYR A 6 24.33 -43.45 39.72
N LEU A 7 24.75 -43.21 40.97
CA LEU A 7 24.38 -41.98 41.68
C LEU A 7 25.04 -40.76 41.05
N ILE A 8 26.34 -40.84 40.63
CA ILE A 8 27.05 -39.77 39.95
C ILE A 8 26.45 -39.53 38.57
N PHE A 9 26.04 -40.55 37.82
CA PHE A 9 25.41 -40.41 36.51
C PHE A 9 24.03 -39.78 36.61
N LEU A 10 23.24 -40.08 37.67
CA LEU A 10 21.95 -39.45 37.92
C LEU A 10 22.10 -37.96 38.28
N ILE A 11 23.12 -37.58 39.02
CA ILE A 11 23.41 -36.16 39.37
C ILE A 11 23.83 -35.38 38.14
N ILE A 12 24.60 -35.97 37.20
CA ILE A 12 25.02 -35.34 35.94
C ILE A 12 23.82 -35.13 35.02
N VAL A 13 22.88 -36.06 34.92
CA VAL A 13 21.67 -35.92 34.12
C VAL A 13 20.74 -34.85 34.67
N LEU A 14 20.66 -34.70 36.02
CA LEU A 14 19.87 -33.63 36.65
C LEU A 14 20.52 -32.25 36.49
N ALA A 15 21.85 -32.15 36.28
CA ALA A 15 22.54 -30.89 36.06
C ALA A 15 22.40 -30.35 34.63
N PHE A 16 22.05 -31.20 33.63
CA PHE A 16 21.77 -30.79 32.27
C PHE A 16 20.29 -30.47 32.00
N SER A 17 19.38 -30.65 32.94
CA SER A 17 17.98 -30.28 32.78
C SER A 17 17.64 -28.85 33.28
N CYS A 18 18.62 -27.96 33.31
CA CYS A 18 18.34 -26.52 33.31
C CYS A 18 17.93 -26.12 31.90
N ASP A 19 16.74 -26.47 31.49
CA ASP A 19 16.04 -25.75 30.44
C ASP A 19 16.06 -24.27 30.82
N PHE A 20 16.79 -23.49 30.02
CA PHE A 20 16.71 -22.04 30.03
C PHE A 20 15.25 -21.71 29.63
N ILE A 21 14.31 -21.85 30.56
CA ILE A 21 13.01 -21.23 30.45
C ILE A 21 13.31 -19.72 30.37
N LYS A 22 13.39 -19.20 29.16
CA LYS A 22 13.44 -17.77 28.91
C LYS A 22 12.24 -17.18 29.65
N LYS A 23 12.44 -16.70 30.87
CA LYS A 23 11.41 -16.04 31.64
C LYS A 23 10.84 -14.94 30.77
N ASN A 24 9.63 -15.07 30.29
CA ASN A 24 8.95 -14.03 29.55
C ASN A 24 8.91 -12.79 30.42
N LYS A 25 9.75 -11.80 30.07
CA LYS A 25 9.75 -10.50 30.72
C LYS A 25 8.56 -9.72 30.19
N LYS A 26 7.88 -8.98 31.06
CA LYS A 26 6.85 -8.04 30.60
C LYS A 26 7.51 -6.94 29.77
N SER A 27 6.91 -6.64 28.64
CA SER A 27 7.28 -5.51 27.80
C SER A 27 6.24 -4.40 27.92
N TYR A 28 6.64 -3.19 27.63
CA TYR A 28 5.78 -2.02 27.77
C TYR A 28 5.93 -1.10 26.56
N PHE A 29 4.80 -0.56 26.12
CA PHE A 29 4.77 0.50 25.12
C PHE A 29 3.88 1.63 25.62
N SER A 30 4.47 2.79 25.85
CA SER A 30 3.80 3.96 26.40
C SER A 30 4.33 5.23 25.76
N GLY A 31 3.74 6.37 26.04
CA GLY A 31 4.27 7.61 25.53
C GLY A 31 3.35 8.81 25.64
N LYS A 32 3.82 9.90 25.00
CA LYS A 32 3.07 11.15 24.90
C LYS A 32 2.97 11.59 23.45
N ILE A 33 1.74 11.80 22.99
CA ILE A 33 1.40 12.33 21.68
C ILE A 33 0.90 13.76 21.83
N ILE A 34 1.61 14.69 21.21
CA ILE A 34 1.25 16.13 21.20
C ILE A 34 0.40 16.38 19.94
N LYS A 35 -0.59 17.28 20.04
CA LYS A 35 -1.54 17.59 18.93
C LYS A 35 -2.16 16.31 18.33
N LYS A 36 -2.65 15.42 19.18
CA LYS A 36 -3.24 14.16 18.78
C LYS A 36 -4.33 14.34 17.70
N THR A 37 -4.30 13.51 16.69
CA THR A 37 -5.28 13.48 15.59
C THR A 37 -6.37 12.44 15.82
N ASN A 38 -6.17 11.52 16.77
CA ASN A 38 -7.09 10.44 17.11
C ASN A 38 -7.07 10.19 18.63
N ASP A 39 -8.17 9.65 19.17
CA ASP A 39 -8.26 9.29 20.60
C ASP A 39 -7.69 7.91 20.91
N LYS A 40 -7.20 7.19 19.92
CA LYS A 40 -6.63 5.84 20.09
C LYS A 40 -5.26 5.72 19.45
N ILE A 41 -4.46 4.84 20.06
CA ILE A 41 -3.25 4.29 19.46
C ILE A 41 -3.34 2.77 19.49
N SER A 42 -3.00 2.12 18.39
CA SER A 42 -3.07 0.66 18.22
C SER A 42 -1.69 0.11 17.95
N LEU A 43 -1.32 -0.98 18.60
CA LEU A 43 -0.13 -1.79 18.29
C LEU A 43 -0.56 -3.01 17.49
N LEU A 44 0.10 -3.24 16.36
CA LEU A 44 -0.22 -4.32 15.42
C LEU A 44 0.98 -5.22 15.18
N LYS A 45 0.70 -6.50 14.97
CA LYS A 45 1.62 -7.47 14.35
C LYS A 45 0.87 -8.20 13.24
N ASP A 46 1.51 -8.39 12.11
CA ASP A 46 0.93 -9.10 10.96
C ASP A 46 -0.46 -8.54 10.55
N GLN A 47 -0.60 -7.22 10.64
CA GLN A 47 -1.83 -6.45 10.39
C GLN A 47 -2.99 -6.74 11.37
N VAL A 48 -2.76 -7.55 12.39
CA VAL A 48 -3.72 -7.82 13.46
C VAL A 48 -3.45 -6.87 14.63
N ILE A 49 -4.50 -6.22 15.12
CA ILE A 49 -4.40 -5.40 16.33
C ILE A 49 -4.17 -6.31 17.53
N LEU A 50 -3.00 -6.16 18.16
CA LEU A 50 -2.65 -6.89 19.38
C LEU A 50 -3.12 -6.16 20.63
N LYS A 51 -3.01 -4.84 20.63
CA LYS A 51 -3.37 -3.98 21.76
C LYS A 51 -3.80 -2.62 21.28
N GLU A 52 -4.80 -2.06 21.96
CA GLU A 52 -5.20 -0.66 21.81
C GLU A 52 -5.14 0.05 23.16
N SER A 53 -4.88 1.34 23.13
CA SER A 53 -4.96 2.22 24.29
C SER A 53 -5.63 3.53 23.88
N TYR A 54 -6.42 4.09 24.77
CA TYR A 54 -6.87 5.47 24.64
C TYR A 54 -5.72 6.43 24.94
N VAL A 55 -5.71 7.53 24.22
CA VAL A 55 -4.79 8.65 24.42
C VAL A 55 -5.53 9.70 25.25
N SER A 56 -5.04 9.98 26.47
CA SER A 56 -5.67 10.94 27.39
C SER A 56 -5.76 12.34 26.80
N LYS A 57 -6.42 13.26 27.51
CA LYS A 57 -6.46 14.69 27.12
C LYS A 57 -5.06 15.31 27.09
N GLU A 58 -4.18 14.87 27.98
CA GLU A 58 -2.77 15.30 28.07
C GLU A 58 -1.87 14.61 27.02
N GLY A 59 -2.44 13.73 26.18
CA GLY A 59 -1.74 12.99 25.14
C GLY A 59 -1.02 11.72 25.63
N ILE A 60 -1.30 11.22 26.82
CA ILE A 60 -0.61 10.08 27.42
C ILE A 60 -1.34 8.78 27.09
N PHE A 61 -0.57 7.73 26.76
CA PHE A 61 -1.06 6.36 26.60
C PHE A 61 -0.12 5.36 27.27
N TYR A 62 -0.64 4.15 27.55
CA TYR A 62 0.10 3.06 28.16
C TYR A 62 -0.42 1.70 27.71
N MET A 63 0.51 0.79 27.36
CA MET A 63 0.21 -0.61 27.02
C MET A 63 1.17 -1.54 27.76
N SER A 64 0.65 -2.48 28.53
CA SER A 64 1.39 -3.65 29.00
C SER A 64 1.30 -4.75 27.95
N LEU A 65 2.43 -5.32 27.56
CA LEU A 65 2.56 -6.31 26.51
C LEU A 65 3.04 -7.64 27.13
N ASP A 66 2.10 -8.50 27.43
CA ASP A 66 2.40 -9.81 28.00
C ASP A 66 2.74 -10.80 26.88
N SER A 67 3.79 -11.59 27.06
CA SER A 67 4.21 -12.66 26.12
C SER A 67 4.46 -12.21 24.68
N ILE A 68 5.05 -11.05 24.50
CA ILE A 68 5.38 -10.52 23.17
C ILE A 68 6.55 -11.30 22.54
N LYS A 69 6.47 -11.57 21.24
CA LYS A 69 7.56 -12.21 20.48
C LYS A 69 8.46 -11.14 19.90
N ASP A 70 9.78 -11.40 19.90
CA ASP A 70 10.74 -10.54 19.22
C ASP A 70 10.37 -10.37 17.74
N GLY A 71 10.48 -9.14 17.22
CA GLY A 71 10.19 -8.90 15.81
C GLY A 71 9.74 -7.49 15.45
N LEU A 72 9.28 -7.39 14.21
CA LEU A 72 8.73 -6.16 13.64
C LEU A 72 7.26 -6.01 14.02
N TYR A 73 6.89 -4.82 14.43
CA TYR A 73 5.55 -4.38 14.77
C TYR A 73 5.26 -3.06 14.07
N ASN A 74 4.01 -2.64 14.08
CA ASN A 74 3.64 -1.26 13.76
C ASN A 74 2.71 -0.70 14.83
N PHE A 75 2.85 0.57 15.11
CA PHE A 75 1.80 1.30 15.81
C PHE A 75 1.09 2.24 14.85
N LYS A 76 -0.20 2.45 15.09
CA LYS A 76 -1.04 3.38 14.33
C LYS A 76 -1.63 4.42 15.27
N HIS A 77 -1.47 5.67 14.89
CA HIS A 77 -2.23 6.80 15.41
C HIS A 77 -2.80 7.53 14.20
N LEU A 78 -4.03 7.17 13.82
CA LEU A 78 -4.60 7.56 12.53
C LEU A 78 -4.54 9.07 12.29
N PRO A 79 -4.20 9.49 11.04
CA PRO A 79 -4.04 8.67 9.84
C PRO A 79 -2.69 7.96 9.70
N GLU A 80 -1.72 8.25 10.56
CA GLU A 80 -0.32 7.83 10.42
C GLU A 80 -0.01 6.47 11.09
N PHE A 81 1.07 5.85 10.66
CA PHE A 81 1.63 4.64 11.27
C PHE A 81 3.15 4.63 11.15
N GLN A 82 3.82 3.88 12.05
CA GLN A 82 5.26 3.66 11.96
C GLN A 82 5.63 2.25 12.45
N TYR A 83 6.71 1.73 11.89
CA TYR A 83 7.31 0.45 12.32
C TYR A 83 8.09 0.63 13.61
N LEU A 84 8.07 -0.42 14.44
CA LEU A 84 8.95 -0.54 15.59
C LEU A 84 9.40 -1.99 15.80
N ILE A 85 10.60 -2.14 16.33
CA ILE A 85 11.15 -3.44 16.68
C ILE A 85 10.96 -3.61 18.19
N ILE A 86 10.27 -4.68 18.59
CA ILE A 86 10.10 -5.02 20.02
C ILE A 86 10.79 -6.34 20.28
N GLU A 87 11.60 -6.38 21.34
CA GLU A 87 12.17 -7.59 21.93
C GLU A 87 11.54 -7.84 23.29
N ASN A 88 11.51 -9.09 23.70
CA ASN A 88 10.97 -9.47 25.01
C ASN A 88 11.71 -8.77 26.16
N GLY A 89 10.99 -7.99 26.95
CA GLY A 89 11.52 -7.17 28.04
C GLY A 89 11.81 -5.72 27.67
N ASP A 90 11.50 -5.30 26.44
CA ASP A 90 11.59 -3.88 26.07
C ASP A 90 10.57 -3.02 26.84
N SER A 91 10.96 -1.81 27.15
CA SER A 91 10.09 -0.80 27.77
C SER A 91 10.27 0.51 27.00
N LEU A 92 9.45 0.65 25.96
CA LEU A 92 9.52 1.76 25.01
C LEU A 92 8.62 2.91 25.47
N VAL A 93 9.19 4.10 25.54
CA VAL A 93 8.45 5.33 25.78
C VAL A 93 8.56 6.24 24.55
N LEU A 94 7.45 6.47 23.90
CA LEU A 94 7.30 7.28 22.69
C LEU A 94 7.08 8.75 23.04
N ARG A 95 7.72 9.65 22.32
CA ARG A 95 7.34 11.07 22.22
C ARG A 95 7.10 11.41 20.75
N LEU A 96 5.96 12.00 20.46
CA LEU A 96 5.48 12.26 19.10
C LEU A 96 4.65 13.55 19.05
N ASN A 97 4.87 14.38 18.01
CA ASN A 97 3.93 15.42 17.59
C ASN A 97 3.17 14.89 16.35
N ALA A 98 1.85 14.70 16.45
CA ALA A 98 1.07 14.09 15.38
C ALA A 98 1.00 14.94 14.08
N VAL A 99 1.35 16.22 14.13
CA VAL A 99 1.42 17.10 12.93
C VAL A 99 2.74 16.93 12.19
N ASP A 100 3.85 16.69 12.91
CA ASP A 100 5.19 16.49 12.36
C ASP A 100 5.64 15.06 12.71
N PHE A 101 4.91 14.06 12.19
CA PHE A 101 4.92 12.69 12.71
C PHE A 101 6.33 12.07 12.68
N ASP A 102 6.94 11.92 11.52
CA ASP A 102 8.20 11.19 11.38
C ASP A 102 9.40 11.96 11.97
N GLU A 103 9.46 13.28 11.77
CA GLU A 103 10.56 14.12 12.22
C GLU A 103 10.59 14.32 13.76
N SER A 104 9.44 14.22 14.41
CA SER A 104 9.31 14.41 15.86
C SER A 104 9.37 13.12 16.66
N LEU A 105 9.34 11.97 15.98
CA LEU A 105 9.26 10.67 16.62
C LEU A 105 10.56 10.27 17.31
N VAL A 106 10.51 10.11 18.63
CA VAL A 106 11.66 9.69 19.45
C VAL A 106 11.22 8.64 20.46
N PHE A 107 12.04 7.61 20.60
CA PHE A 107 11.89 6.59 21.65
C PHE A 107 12.90 6.77 22.76
N THR A 108 12.50 6.51 24.00
CA THR A 108 13.33 6.38 25.19
C THR A 108 13.04 5.07 25.90
N GLY A 109 13.87 4.68 26.88
CA GLY A 109 13.72 3.44 27.62
C GLY A 109 14.46 2.25 27.02
N ILE A 110 14.20 1.05 27.57
CA ILE A 110 14.85 -0.20 27.13
C ILE A 110 14.33 -0.56 25.72
N GLY A 111 15.25 -0.76 24.77
CA GLY A 111 14.93 -1.04 23.36
C GLY A 111 14.84 0.22 22.48
N SER A 112 14.95 1.44 23.05
CA SER A 112 14.87 2.68 22.29
C SER A 112 16.00 2.86 21.27
N PRO A 113 17.28 2.48 21.50
CA PRO A 113 18.34 2.73 20.52
C PRO A 113 18.07 2.09 19.16
N LYS A 114 17.55 0.85 19.14
CA LYS A 114 17.24 0.15 17.88
C LYS A 114 16.09 0.82 17.12
N ASN A 115 15.08 1.33 17.84
CA ASN A 115 13.95 1.98 17.22
C ASN A 115 14.31 3.38 16.69
N ASN A 116 15.07 4.17 17.44
CA ASN A 116 15.59 5.46 16.95
C ASN A 116 16.47 5.26 15.71
N TYR A 117 17.34 4.24 15.71
CA TYR A 117 18.16 3.94 14.54
C TYR A 117 17.32 3.49 13.33
N LEU A 118 16.23 2.75 13.55
CA LEU A 118 15.30 2.39 12.47
C LEU A 118 14.63 3.62 11.85
N ILE A 119 14.21 4.59 12.67
CA ILE A 119 13.67 5.87 12.19
C ILE A 119 14.75 6.64 11.42
N ASP A 120 15.98 6.71 11.93
CA ASP A 120 17.11 7.34 11.22
C ASP A 120 17.36 6.71 9.83
N ILE A 121 17.20 5.38 9.69
CA ILE A 121 17.31 4.72 8.39
C ILE A 121 16.25 5.25 7.41
N PHE A 122 14.99 5.39 7.84
CA PHE A 122 13.89 5.86 6.99
C PHE A 122 14.08 7.33 6.60
N LEU A 123 14.35 8.22 7.57
CA LEU A 123 14.59 9.64 7.33
C LEU A 123 15.80 9.88 6.42
N ASN A 124 16.88 9.14 6.63
CA ASN A 124 18.05 9.24 5.75
C ASN A 124 17.71 8.80 4.31
N HIS A 125 16.88 7.77 4.15
CA HIS A 125 16.47 7.32 2.82
C HIS A 125 15.64 8.38 2.09
N GLU A 126 14.71 9.03 2.77
CA GLU A 126 13.93 10.15 2.24
C GLU A 126 14.82 11.32 1.78
N ASN A 127 15.76 11.73 2.64
CA ASN A 127 16.71 12.79 2.32
C ASN A 127 17.60 12.47 1.11
N GLU A 128 17.91 11.18 0.90
CA GLU A 128 18.72 10.70 -0.23
C GLU A 128 17.92 10.53 -1.54
N GLU A 129 16.59 10.58 -1.49
CA GLU A 129 15.73 10.28 -2.65
C GLU A 129 16.06 11.14 -3.87
N ARG A 130 16.29 12.45 -3.68
CA ARG A 130 16.67 13.37 -4.79
C ARG A 130 18.01 12.98 -5.39
N PHE A 131 18.99 12.63 -4.57
CA PHE A 131 20.30 12.17 -5.03
C PHE A 131 20.15 10.88 -5.84
N ILE A 132 19.43 9.88 -5.31
CA ILE A 132 19.20 8.59 -5.97
C ILE A 132 18.46 8.80 -7.31
N LYS A 133 17.44 9.65 -7.36
CA LYS A 133 16.75 10.01 -8.61
C LYS A 133 17.69 10.60 -9.66
N SER A 134 18.65 11.43 -9.25
CA SER A 134 19.67 11.97 -10.18
C SER A 134 20.57 10.89 -10.78
N LEU A 135 20.80 9.79 -10.05
CA LEU A 135 21.59 8.66 -10.52
C LEU A 135 20.92 7.88 -11.65
N MET A 136 19.57 7.92 -11.76
CA MET A 136 18.81 7.20 -12.80
C MET A 136 19.21 7.60 -14.23
N MET A 137 19.81 8.78 -14.42
CA MET A 137 20.31 9.24 -15.73
C MET A 137 21.67 8.66 -16.10
N LYS A 138 22.41 8.09 -15.15
CA LYS A 138 23.74 7.52 -15.39
C LYS A 138 23.67 6.22 -16.21
N LYS A 139 24.81 5.86 -16.83
CA LYS A 139 25.02 4.53 -17.42
C LYS A 139 25.02 3.45 -16.34
N PRO A 140 24.76 2.17 -16.68
CA PRO A 140 24.60 1.10 -15.69
C PRO A 140 25.76 0.97 -14.67
N SER A 141 27.01 0.91 -15.14
CA SER A 141 28.16 0.72 -14.24
C SER A 141 28.37 1.91 -13.28
N PRO A 142 28.39 3.19 -13.70
CA PRO A 142 28.43 4.33 -12.77
C PRO A 142 27.23 4.43 -11.83
N PHE A 143 26.03 4.04 -12.29
CA PHE A 143 24.84 3.97 -11.42
C PHE A 143 25.07 2.96 -10.31
N ARG A 144 25.39 1.71 -10.67
CA ARG A 144 25.60 0.63 -9.70
C ARG A 144 26.69 0.99 -8.68
N LYS A 145 27.86 1.48 -9.12
CA LYS A 145 28.93 1.93 -8.22
C LYS A 145 28.48 2.99 -7.23
N SER A 146 27.63 3.94 -7.66
CA SER A 146 27.10 4.97 -6.75
C SER A 146 26.17 4.39 -5.69
N ILE A 147 25.30 3.43 -6.06
CA ILE A 147 24.43 2.72 -5.10
C ILE A 147 25.25 1.85 -4.14
N ASP A 148 26.25 1.12 -4.64
CA ASP A 148 27.14 0.29 -3.80
C ASP A 148 27.90 1.11 -2.78
N SER A 149 28.46 2.25 -3.18
CA SER A 149 29.16 3.18 -2.27
C SER A 149 28.23 3.72 -1.17
N LEU A 150 26.96 4.00 -1.51
CA LEU A 150 25.97 4.43 -0.52
C LEU A 150 25.60 3.30 0.43
N LEU A 151 25.44 2.09 -0.09
CA LEU A 151 25.19 0.89 0.71
C LEU A 151 26.33 0.62 1.69
N ASP A 152 27.58 0.65 1.21
CA ASP A 152 28.78 0.42 2.04
C ASP A 152 28.86 1.43 3.19
N LEU A 153 28.56 2.70 2.93
CA LEU A 153 28.51 3.73 3.96
C LEU A 153 27.46 3.40 5.03
N LYS A 154 26.25 3.03 4.62
CA LYS A 154 25.17 2.69 5.53
C LYS A 154 25.46 1.43 6.35
N ILE A 155 25.99 0.40 5.72
CA ILE A 155 26.38 -0.85 6.37
C ILE A 155 27.54 -0.60 7.36
N SER A 156 28.51 0.26 7.01
CA SER A 156 29.59 0.65 7.93
C SER A 156 29.04 1.37 9.18
N LYS A 157 28.10 2.30 9.02
CA LYS A 157 27.41 2.95 10.15
C LYS A 157 26.66 1.92 11.00
N PHE A 158 25.95 0.99 10.37
CA PHE A 158 25.21 -0.06 11.08
C PHE A 158 26.14 -1.01 11.84
N LYS A 159 27.28 -1.39 11.27
CA LYS A 159 28.30 -2.20 11.97
C LYS A 159 28.81 -1.51 13.25
N LYS A 160 29.04 -0.19 13.23
CA LYS A 160 29.39 0.60 14.42
C LYS A 160 28.27 0.61 15.44
N PHE A 161 27.03 0.84 14.99
CA PHE A 161 25.85 0.81 15.86
C PHE A 161 25.68 -0.55 16.54
N LYS A 162 25.77 -1.65 15.77
CA LYS A 162 25.66 -3.03 16.27
C LYS A 162 26.72 -3.37 17.32
N LYS A 163 27.94 -2.84 17.17
CA LYS A 163 29.03 -3.05 18.14
C LYS A 163 28.71 -2.43 19.51
N ASN A 164 28.00 -1.30 19.53
CA ASN A 164 27.72 -0.54 20.74
C ASN A 164 26.36 -0.89 21.37
N ASN A 165 25.55 -1.71 20.73
CA ASN A 165 24.21 -2.06 21.19
C ASN A 165 24.01 -3.57 21.16
N LYS A 166 23.43 -4.11 22.22
CA LYS A 166 23.01 -5.52 22.25
C LYS A 166 21.73 -5.69 21.46
N LEU A 167 21.81 -6.33 20.31
CA LEU A 167 20.68 -6.62 19.44
C LEU A 167 20.56 -8.14 19.27
N ASN A 168 19.33 -8.64 19.23
CA ASN A 168 19.12 -10.03 18.84
C ASN A 168 19.21 -10.22 17.33
N TYR A 169 19.23 -11.48 16.89
CA TYR A 169 19.33 -11.84 15.47
C TYR A 169 18.19 -11.21 14.62
N THR A 170 16.94 -11.28 15.12
CA THR A 170 15.76 -10.76 14.41
C THR A 170 15.86 -9.25 14.21
N SER A 171 16.26 -8.49 15.24
CA SER A 171 16.47 -7.04 15.11
C SER A 171 17.56 -6.69 14.11
N ILE A 172 18.69 -7.42 14.13
CA ILE A 172 19.78 -7.23 13.16
C ILE A 172 19.28 -7.47 11.75
N MET A 173 18.58 -8.58 11.52
CA MET A 173 18.04 -8.96 10.22
C MET A 173 17.06 -7.90 9.70
N ILE A 174 16.11 -7.42 10.52
CA ILE A 174 15.14 -6.38 10.13
C ILE A 174 15.87 -5.09 9.73
N MET A 175 16.86 -4.65 10.51
CA MET A 175 17.60 -3.42 10.25
C MET A 175 18.49 -3.51 9.01
N GLU A 176 19.15 -4.65 8.79
CA GLU A 176 19.92 -4.90 7.56
C GLU A 176 19.03 -4.84 6.31
N HIS A 177 17.84 -5.43 6.37
CA HIS A 177 16.86 -5.34 5.28
C HIS A 177 16.30 -3.92 5.12
N ALA A 178 16.05 -3.20 6.21
CA ALA A 178 15.61 -1.79 6.14
C ALA A 178 16.65 -0.89 5.44
N ILE A 179 17.95 -1.21 5.56
CA ILE A 179 19.02 -0.51 4.86
C ILE A 179 19.10 -0.91 3.38
N LYS A 180 19.08 -2.22 3.08
CA LYS A 180 19.34 -2.77 1.75
C LYS A 180 18.17 -2.59 0.80
N LEU A 181 16.94 -2.90 1.26
CA LEU A 181 15.77 -3.02 0.38
C LEU A 181 15.44 -1.75 -0.39
N PRO A 182 15.46 -0.52 0.20
CA PRO A 182 15.21 0.69 -0.57
C PRO A 182 16.23 0.91 -1.69
N LEU A 183 17.50 0.60 -1.45
CA LEU A 183 18.56 0.74 -2.46
C LEU A 183 18.41 -0.30 -3.57
N TYR A 184 18.11 -1.55 -3.22
CA TYR A 184 17.89 -2.63 -4.18
C TYR A 184 16.60 -2.42 -5.00
N SER A 185 15.56 -1.86 -4.38
CA SER A 185 14.35 -1.41 -5.09
C SER A 185 14.67 -0.34 -6.14
N ASN A 186 15.57 0.58 -5.83
CA ASN A 186 16.04 1.58 -6.79
C ASN A 186 16.84 0.96 -7.95
N ILE A 187 17.62 -0.12 -7.70
CA ILE A 187 18.28 -0.86 -8.77
C ILE A 187 17.23 -1.55 -9.68
N GLU A 188 16.22 -2.19 -9.09
CA GLU A 188 15.15 -2.81 -9.89
C GLU A 188 14.35 -1.76 -10.68
N ALA A 189 14.05 -0.60 -10.09
CA ALA A 189 13.40 0.51 -10.80
C ALA A 189 14.27 1.04 -11.96
N TYR A 190 15.60 1.14 -11.77
CA TYR A 190 16.55 1.49 -12.82
C TYR A 190 16.51 0.48 -13.96
N ILE A 191 16.52 -0.83 -13.66
CA ILE A 191 16.42 -1.90 -14.64
C ILE A 191 15.14 -1.75 -15.46
N SER A 192 13.98 -1.58 -14.79
CA SER A 192 12.68 -1.38 -15.46
C SER A 192 12.72 -0.19 -16.44
N ALA A 193 13.23 0.97 -16.00
CA ALA A 193 13.32 2.16 -16.82
C ALA A 193 14.28 2.01 -18.02
N LYS A 194 15.38 1.26 -17.86
CA LYS A 194 16.36 1.08 -18.94
C LYS A 194 16.00 -0.06 -19.91
N LYS A 195 15.22 -1.07 -19.47
CA LYS A 195 14.64 -2.07 -20.37
C LYS A 195 13.83 -1.44 -21.48
N GLN A 196 12.98 -0.47 -21.14
CA GLN A 196 12.15 0.27 -22.09
C GLN A 196 12.97 0.98 -23.19
N ASN A 197 14.21 1.35 -22.89
CA ASN A 197 15.09 2.06 -23.80
C ASN A 197 16.16 1.16 -24.49
N ASN A 198 16.04 -0.15 -24.43
CA ASN A 198 17.01 -1.13 -24.98
C ASN A 198 18.47 -0.96 -24.49
N VAL A 199 18.71 -0.21 -23.42
CA VAL A 199 20.06 0.09 -22.88
C VAL A 199 20.65 -1.12 -22.12
N ILE A 200 19.80 -2.08 -21.72
CA ILE A 200 20.18 -3.19 -20.82
C ILE A 200 20.83 -4.39 -21.55
N LYS A 201 20.78 -4.45 -22.87
CA LYS A 201 21.26 -5.63 -23.64
C LYS A 201 22.72 -6.04 -23.36
N ASN A 202 23.53 -5.17 -22.76
CA ASN A 202 24.97 -5.38 -22.54
C ASN A 202 25.40 -5.18 -21.07
N ILE A 203 24.52 -5.42 -20.10
CA ILE A 203 24.91 -5.33 -18.68
C ILE A 203 25.54 -6.64 -18.25
N ASN A 204 26.73 -6.56 -17.61
CA ASN A 204 27.42 -7.70 -17.03
C ASN A 204 26.58 -8.37 -15.92
N ASN A 205 26.65 -9.70 -15.80
CA ASN A 205 25.91 -10.49 -14.81
C ASN A 205 26.12 -9.99 -13.38
N ASN A 206 27.33 -9.55 -13.03
CA ASN A 206 27.65 -9.00 -11.70
C ASN A 206 26.80 -7.77 -11.32
N PHE A 207 26.11 -7.14 -12.27
CA PHE A 207 25.17 -6.07 -11.95
C PHE A 207 23.99 -6.56 -11.10
N TYR A 208 23.67 -7.85 -11.19
CA TYR A 208 22.50 -8.47 -10.56
C TYR A 208 22.81 -9.25 -9.27
N ASP A 209 24.08 -9.31 -8.81
CA ASP A 209 24.54 -10.12 -7.67
C ASP A 209 23.75 -9.83 -6.37
N TYR A 210 23.29 -8.58 -6.17
CA TYR A 210 22.48 -8.21 -5.01
C TYR A 210 21.17 -8.99 -4.88
N ARG A 211 20.70 -9.63 -5.96
CA ARG A 211 19.47 -10.40 -5.98
C ARG A 211 19.56 -11.66 -5.14
N ASP A 212 20.73 -12.23 -5.03
CA ASP A 212 21.00 -13.45 -4.25
C ASP A 212 21.05 -13.18 -2.74
N GLU A 213 21.11 -11.90 -2.36
CA GLU A 213 21.13 -11.50 -0.95
C GLU A 213 19.76 -11.46 -0.30
N ILE A 214 18.67 -11.53 -1.06
CA ILE A 214 17.30 -11.38 -0.54
C ILE A 214 16.49 -12.66 -0.74
N ASP A 215 16.23 -13.37 0.35
CA ASP A 215 15.24 -14.45 0.39
C ASP A 215 13.83 -13.89 0.37
N PHE A 216 12.95 -14.42 -0.48
CA PHE A 216 11.54 -14.02 -0.59
C PHE A 216 10.62 -14.67 0.45
N ASN A 217 11.16 -15.46 1.37
CA ASN A 217 10.38 -16.27 2.31
C ASN A 217 10.56 -15.89 3.78
N ILE A 218 11.10 -14.68 4.05
CA ILE A 218 11.35 -14.21 5.42
C ILE A 218 10.01 -13.81 6.06
N GLN A 219 9.49 -14.69 6.92
CA GLN A 219 8.19 -14.51 7.60
C GLN A 219 8.14 -13.21 8.42
N GLU A 220 9.22 -12.84 9.09
CA GLU A 220 9.31 -11.65 9.93
C GLU A 220 9.16 -10.36 9.16
N LEU A 221 9.40 -10.37 7.84
CA LEU A 221 9.27 -9.24 6.94
C LEU A 221 7.96 -9.25 6.12
N SER A 222 7.07 -10.22 6.34
CA SER A 222 5.84 -10.39 5.56
C SER A 222 4.93 -9.16 5.56
N ASN A 223 5.05 -8.26 6.52
CA ASN A 223 4.29 -6.99 6.60
C ASN A 223 5.20 -5.76 6.58
N PHE A 224 6.43 -5.93 6.14
CA PHE A 224 7.37 -4.84 5.94
C PHE A 224 7.27 -4.33 4.50
N LYS A 225 6.67 -3.15 4.33
CA LYS A 225 6.39 -2.60 2.99
C LYS A 225 7.63 -2.52 2.09
N PRO A 226 8.83 -2.06 2.54
CA PRO A 226 10.01 -2.06 1.70
C PRO A 226 10.39 -3.45 1.15
N TYR A 227 10.12 -4.52 1.90
CA TYR A 227 10.37 -5.88 1.46
C TYR A 227 9.37 -6.34 0.39
N LEU A 228 8.09 -6.06 0.59
CA LEU A 228 7.05 -6.38 -0.39
C LEU A 228 7.24 -5.57 -1.69
N ASP A 229 7.56 -4.28 -1.58
CA ASP A 229 7.83 -3.41 -2.72
C ASP A 229 9.02 -3.92 -3.55
N TYR A 230 10.11 -4.35 -2.89
CA TYR A 230 11.24 -4.96 -3.56
C TYR A 230 10.84 -6.22 -4.33
N ILE A 231 10.08 -7.14 -3.71
CA ILE A 231 9.61 -8.36 -4.36
C ILE A 231 8.74 -8.02 -5.58
N ILE A 232 7.84 -7.03 -5.47
CA ILE A 232 7.00 -6.59 -6.58
C ILE A 232 7.87 -6.08 -7.74
N LEU A 233 8.82 -5.20 -7.49
CA LEU A 233 9.72 -4.66 -8.52
C LEU A 233 10.59 -5.77 -9.14
N ARG A 234 11.09 -6.69 -8.32
CA ARG A 234 11.85 -7.84 -8.76
C ARG A 234 11.03 -8.78 -9.66
N THR A 235 9.76 -8.99 -9.30
CA THR A 235 8.79 -9.75 -10.09
C THR A 235 8.53 -9.07 -11.45
N ASN A 236 8.38 -7.76 -11.48
CA ASN A 236 8.20 -7.00 -12.72
C ASN A 236 9.40 -7.17 -13.69
N ASN A 237 10.61 -7.29 -13.16
CA ASN A 237 11.81 -7.43 -13.97
C ASN A 237 12.10 -8.86 -14.44
N GLN A 238 11.36 -9.87 -13.97
CA GLN A 238 11.50 -11.26 -14.43
C GLN A 238 10.81 -11.50 -15.76
N SER A 239 9.68 -10.83 -16.01
CA SER A 239 9.04 -10.93 -17.32
C SER A 239 9.95 -10.27 -18.37
N GLY A 240 10.23 -11.00 -19.45
CA GLY A 240 11.06 -10.50 -20.55
C GLY A 240 10.36 -9.50 -21.47
N ILE A 241 9.12 -9.13 -21.15
CA ILE A 241 8.22 -8.41 -22.05
C ILE A 241 8.27 -6.91 -21.79
N ASP A 242 8.35 -6.13 -22.87
CA ASP A 242 8.21 -4.68 -22.86
C ASP A 242 6.74 -4.29 -22.66
N LEU A 243 6.48 -3.53 -21.59
CA LEU A 243 5.12 -3.10 -21.20
C LEU A 243 4.45 -2.10 -22.17
N ASN A 244 5.21 -1.56 -23.14
CA ASN A 244 4.70 -0.55 -24.08
C ASN A 244 4.00 -1.15 -25.31
N SER A 245 3.89 -2.47 -25.40
CA SER A 245 3.30 -3.16 -26.54
C SER A 245 1.94 -3.76 -26.23
N LEU A 246 1.08 -3.80 -27.22
CA LEU A 246 -0.27 -4.37 -27.40
C LEU A 246 -0.88 -5.18 -26.21
N SER A 247 -2.19 -5.08 -26.02
CA SER A 247 -2.96 -5.66 -24.89
C SER A 247 -2.66 -7.13 -24.55
N ASN A 248 -2.37 -7.97 -25.53
CA ASN A 248 -2.01 -9.37 -25.31
C ASN A 248 -0.66 -9.54 -24.59
N LEU A 249 0.28 -8.60 -24.81
CA LEU A 249 1.56 -8.60 -24.11
C LEU A 249 1.40 -8.17 -22.66
N TYR A 250 0.41 -7.31 -22.37
CA TYR A 250 0.11 -6.94 -20.99
C TYR A 250 -0.50 -8.10 -20.19
N LEU A 251 -1.38 -8.90 -20.81
CA LEU A 251 -1.86 -10.15 -20.21
C LEU A 251 -0.68 -11.10 -19.93
N GLN A 252 0.14 -11.41 -20.95
CA GLN A 252 1.26 -12.34 -20.81
C GLN A 252 2.25 -11.88 -19.74
N PHE A 253 2.59 -10.59 -19.71
CA PHE A 253 3.43 -10.00 -18.65
C PHE A 253 2.90 -10.32 -17.24
N ASN A 254 1.58 -10.18 -17.02
CA ASN A 254 1.00 -10.42 -15.71
C ASN A 254 0.85 -11.92 -15.39
N LEU A 255 0.66 -12.77 -16.41
CA LEU A 255 0.72 -14.22 -16.26
C LEU A 255 2.13 -14.67 -15.84
N ASP A 256 3.18 -14.12 -16.47
CA ASP A 256 4.58 -14.41 -16.09
C ASP A 256 4.88 -13.98 -14.65
N ARG A 257 4.33 -12.81 -14.22
CA ARG A 257 4.48 -12.33 -12.83
C ARG A 257 3.87 -13.31 -11.82
N ILE A 258 2.63 -13.75 -12.03
CA ILE A 258 1.98 -14.67 -11.09
C ILE A 258 2.64 -16.06 -11.09
N ASN A 259 3.13 -16.52 -12.22
CA ASN A 259 3.89 -17.76 -12.33
C ASN A 259 5.24 -17.69 -11.61
N PHE A 260 5.98 -16.57 -11.77
CA PHE A 260 7.21 -16.34 -11.03
C PHE A 260 6.97 -16.32 -9.50
N VAL A 261 5.94 -15.62 -9.05
CA VAL A 261 5.55 -15.61 -7.63
C VAL A 261 5.22 -17.02 -7.15
N ASN A 262 4.49 -17.80 -7.95
CA ASN A 262 4.13 -19.16 -7.60
C ASN A 262 5.33 -20.09 -7.44
N SER A 263 6.33 -19.98 -8.30
CA SER A 263 7.54 -20.81 -8.27
C SER A 263 8.58 -20.35 -7.24
N SER A 264 8.71 -19.04 -6.99
CA SER A 264 9.80 -18.47 -6.19
C SER A 264 9.45 -18.21 -4.74
N ILE A 265 8.16 -18.11 -4.40
CA ILE A 265 7.69 -17.80 -3.03
C ILE A 265 6.95 -18.98 -2.46
N SER A 266 7.54 -19.62 -1.44
CA SER A 266 6.93 -20.73 -0.71
C SER A 266 6.12 -20.26 0.50
N ASN A 267 6.49 -19.11 1.11
CA ASN A 267 5.77 -18.54 2.25
C ASN A 267 4.34 -18.13 1.84
N PRO A 268 3.27 -18.74 2.42
CA PRO A 268 1.90 -18.54 1.96
C PRO A 268 1.37 -17.12 2.23
N VAL A 269 1.87 -16.44 3.28
CA VAL A 269 1.46 -15.08 3.62
C VAL A 269 2.01 -14.10 2.58
N ILE A 270 3.32 -14.16 2.32
CA ILE A 270 3.98 -13.29 1.35
C ILE A 270 3.43 -13.57 -0.06
N LYS A 271 3.37 -14.85 -0.46
CA LYS A 271 2.80 -15.25 -1.76
C LYS A 271 1.40 -14.66 -1.96
N SER A 272 0.52 -14.80 -0.98
CA SER A 272 -0.85 -14.33 -1.11
C SER A 272 -0.97 -12.80 -1.21
N GLN A 273 -0.09 -12.06 -0.52
CA GLN A 273 -0.04 -10.59 -0.60
C GLN A 273 0.44 -10.11 -1.98
N ILE A 274 1.51 -10.71 -2.50
CA ILE A 274 2.05 -10.34 -3.82
C ILE A 274 1.09 -10.71 -4.94
N LEU A 275 0.52 -11.93 -4.92
CA LEU A 275 -0.50 -12.35 -5.88
C LEU A 275 -1.73 -11.42 -5.86
N ARG A 276 -2.22 -11.06 -4.67
CA ARG A 276 -3.32 -10.12 -4.52
C ARG A 276 -2.98 -8.75 -5.13
N TYR A 277 -1.79 -8.23 -4.84
CA TYR A 277 -1.33 -6.95 -5.43
C TYR A 277 -1.34 -7.00 -6.96
N ILE A 278 -0.74 -8.04 -7.57
CA ILE A 278 -0.69 -8.20 -9.03
C ILE A 278 -2.10 -8.28 -9.61
N ALA A 279 -3.00 -9.04 -8.98
CA ALA A 279 -4.37 -9.19 -9.46
C ALA A 279 -5.15 -7.87 -9.41
N PHE A 280 -5.05 -7.10 -8.32
CA PHE A 280 -5.66 -5.78 -8.25
C PHE A 280 -5.09 -4.81 -9.29
N GLU A 281 -3.76 -4.76 -9.43
CA GLU A 281 -3.11 -3.89 -10.40
C GLU A 281 -3.55 -4.22 -11.83
N TYR A 282 -3.61 -5.49 -12.18
CA TYR A 282 -4.02 -5.95 -13.49
C TYR A 282 -5.48 -5.65 -13.78
N LEU A 283 -6.40 -6.08 -12.90
CA LEU A 283 -7.84 -5.91 -13.08
C LEU A 283 -8.27 -4.44 -13.17
N LEU A 284 -7.58 -3.54 -12.46
CA LEU A 284 -7.89 -2.10 -12.50
C LEU A 284 -7.35 -1.38 -13.74
N LYS A 285 -6.44 -1.98 -14.49
CA LYS A 285 -5.83 -1.39 -15.69
C LYS A 285 -6.29 -2.04 -17.00
N GLU A 286 -6.62 -3.33 -16.98
CA GLU A 286 -7.07 -4.06 -18.16
C GLU A 286 -8.53 -3.69 -18.50
N ASN A 287 -8.81 -3.50 -19.77
CA ASN A 287 -10.15 -3.14 -20.26
C ASN A 287 -10.79 -4.22 -21.13
N ILE A 288 -10.03 -5.22 -21.56
CA ILE A 288 -10.49 -6.30 -22.44
C ILE A 288 -10.96 -7.46 -21.58
N LEU A 289 -12.27 -7.72 -21.60
CA LEU A 289 -12.90 -8.70 -20.70
C LEU A 289 -12.35 -10.11 -20.88
N ILE A 290 -12.10 -10.57 -22.09
CA ILE A 290 -11.52 -11.90 -22.37
C ILE A 290 -10.11 -12.06 -21.77
N ASN A 291 -9.32 -10.98 -21.72
CA ASN A 291 -8.02 -10.99 -21.08
C ASN A 291 -8.17 -11.07 -19.54
N ILE A 292 -9.16 -10.36 -18.99
CA ILE A 292 -9.48 -10.41 -17.55
C ILE A 292 -9.94 -11.82 -17.16
N ASP A 293 -10.79 -12.46 -17.97
CA ASP A 293 -11.28 -13.84 -17.74
C ASP A 293 -10.10 -14.83 -17.73
N THR A 294 -9.21 -14.71 -18.72
CA THR A 294 -8.03 -15.57 -18.84
C THR A 294 -7.10 -15.40 -17.63
N PHE A 295 -6.81 -14.15 -17.24
CA PHE A 295 -5.98 -13.87 -16.08
C PHE A 295 -6.61 -14.40 -14.79
N LEU A 296 -7.91 -14.15 -14.57
CA LEU A 296 -8.61 -14.61 -13.37
C LEU A 296 -8.60 -16.13 -13.24
N TYR A 297 -8.79 -16.84 -14.35
CA TYR A 297 -8.72 -18.30 -14.39
C TYR A 297 -7.33 -18.81 -13.94
N GLU A 298 -6.25 -18.26 -14.50
CA GLU A 298 -4.88 -18.65 -14.12
C GLU A 298 -4.51 -18.24 -12.70
N PHE A 299 -4.93 -17.05 -12.26
CA PHE A 299 -4.76 -16.59 -10.88
C PHE A 299 -5.41 -17.54 -9.87
N LEU A 300 -6.64 -17.98 -10.12
CA LEU A 300 -7.38 -18.84 -9.20
C LEU A 300 -6.81 -20.26 -9.10
N LYS A 301 -6.06 -20.73 -10.09
CA LYS A 301 -5.33 -22.01 -10.02
C LYS A 301 -4.21 -21.99 -8.98
N ILE A 302 -3.56 -20.85 -8.81
CA ILE A 302 -2.38 -20.72 -7.96
C ILE A 302 -2.66 -20.04 -6.61
N SER A 303 -3.73 -19.26 -6.52
CA SER A 303 -4.08 -18.54 -5.29
C SER A 303 -4.90 -19.42 -4.35
N VAL A 304 -4.32 -19.77 -3.20
CA VAL A 304 -4.97 -20.62 -2.17
C VAL A 304 -5.67 -19.81 -1.07
N ASN A 305 -5.48 -18.51 -1.02
CA ASN A 305 -6.07 -17.64 0.01
C ASN A 305 -7.54 -17.35 -0.32
N LYS A 306 -8.46 -18.01 0.38
CA LYS A 306 -9.91 -17.89 0.15
C LYS A 306 -10.43 -16.46 0.25
N LYS A 307 -9.94 -15.67 1.23
CA LYS A 307 -10.36 -14.27 1.43
C LYS A 307 -9.96 -13.41 0.23
N ASN A 308 -8.72 -13.53 -0.22
CA ASN A 308 -8.24 -12.81 -1.42
C ASN A 308 -9.01 -13.23 -2.67
N ASN A 309 -9.28 -14.53 -2.83
CA ASN A 309 -10.03 -15.05 -3.98
C ASN A 309 -11.45 -14.48 -4.04
N ILE A 310 -12.14 -14.37 -2.90
CA ILE A 310 -13.47 -13.74 -2.84
C ILE A 310 -13.37 -12.26 -3.23
N GLU A 311 -12.40 -11.53 -2.69
CA GLU A 311 -12.21 -10.11 -2.96
C GLU A 311 -11.90 -9.84 -4.44
N ILE A 312 -11.03 -10.65 -5.05
CA ILE A 312 -10.67 -10.53 -6.48
C ILE A 312 -11.86 -10.89 -7.38
N LYS A 313 -12.64 -11.92 -7.04
CA LYS A 313 -13.87 -12.25 -7.77
C LYS A 313 -14.91 -11.14 -7.69
N GLN A 314 -15.11 -10.54 -6.51
CA GLN A 314 -16.01 -9.39 -6.35
C GLN A 314 -15.56 -8.19 -7.19
N LEU A 315 -14.26 -7.92 -7.25
CA LEU A 315 -13.71 -6.87 -8.12
C LEU A 315 -13.99 -7.17 -9.58
N TYR A 316 -13.74 -8.40 -10.03
CA TYR A 316 -14.05 -8.86 -11.39
C TYR A 316 -15.54 -8.68 -11.72
N GLU A 317 -16.45 -9.13 -10.85
CA GLU A 317 -17.89 -8.98 -11.02
C GLU A 317 -18.29 -7.51 -11.19
N ASN A 318 -17.75 -6.62 -10.35
CA ASN A 318 -18.02 -5.20 -10.46
C ASN A 318 -17.46 -4.58 -11.76
N ILE A 319 -16.28 -5.01 -12.22
CA ILE A 319 -15.73 -4.60 -13.51
C ILE A 319 -16.61 -5.08 -14.66
N SER A 320 -17.11 -6.31 -14.60
CA SER A 320 -18.00 -6.89 -15.62
C SER A 320 -19.35 -6.15 -15.70
N LEU A 321 -19.89 -5.72 -14.56
CA LEU A 321 -21.09 -4.89 -14.52
C LEU A 321 -20.91 -3.50 -15.14
N LEU A 322 -19.69 -2.98 -15.13
CA LEU A 322 -19.36 -1.66 -15.68
C LEU A 322 -18.99 -1.68 -17.17
N GLN A 323 -19.22 -2.78 -17.89
CA GLN A 323 -18.91 -2.84 -19.31
C GLN A 323 -19.88 -1.98 -20.15
N LYS A 324 -19.38 -1.52 -21.30
CA LYS A 324 -20.20 -0.77 -22.29
C LYS A 324 -21.46 -1.53 -22.65
N GLY A 325 -22.59 -0.84 -22.64
CA GLY A 325 -23.92 -1.41 -22.94
C GLY A 325 -24.71 -1.88 -21.72
N ASN A 326 -24.05 -2.11 -20.58
CA ASN A 326 -24.72 -2.43 -19.31
C ASN A 326 -25.32 -1.17 -18.68
N TYR A 327 -26.32 -1.36 -17.82
CA TYR A 327 -26.83 -0.25 -17.00
C TYR A 327 -25.89 0.07 -15.86
N ILE A 328 -25.88 1.36 -15.47
CA ILE A 328 -25.13 1.79 -14.28
C ILE A 328 -25.62 1.02 -13.05
N PRO A 329 -24.72 0.51 -12.17
CA PRO A 329 -25.09 -0.26 -10.98
C PRO A 329 -26.02 0.51 -10.04
N LYS A 330 -26.94 -0.19 -9.37
CA LYS A 330 -27.83 0.39 -8.38
C LYS A 330 -27.07 0.83 -7.14
N ILE A 331 -27.02 2.14 -6.91
CA ILE A 331 -26.37 2.80 -5.75
C ILE A 331 -27.32 3.83 -5.19
N GLU A 332 -27.43 3.90 -3.88
CA GLU A 332 -28.24 4.87 -3.18
C GLU A 332 -27.46 6.17 -2.94
N LEU A 333 -28.10 7.28 -3.27
CA LEU A 333 -27.57 8.63 -3.15
C LEU A 333 -28.61 9.51 -2.43
N THR A 334 -28.13 10.54 -1.74
CA THR A 334 -28.98 11.58 -1.19
C THR A 334 -28.93 12.84 -2.05
N THR A 335 -30.08 13.42 -2.34
CA THR A 335 -30.22 14.69 -3.09
C THR A 335 -29.96 15.90 -2.20
N VAL A 336 -29.89 17.09 -2.79
CA VAL A 336 -29.73 18.37 -2.06
C VAL A 336 -30.91 18.65 -1.11
N ILE A 337 -32.09 18.12 -1.40
CA ILE A 337 -33.32 18.23 -0.59
C ILE A 337 -33.54 17.05 0.37
N GLU A 338 -32.47 16.27 0.64
CA GLU A 338 -32.44 15.10 1.56
C GLU A 338 -33.30 13.89 1.16
N GLU A 339 -33.65 13.77 -0.10
CA GLU A 339 -34.33 12.58 -0.60
C GLU A 339 -33.32 11.50 -0.98
N ASN A 340 -33.56 10.26 -0.54
CA ASN A 340 -32.81 9.11 -0.97
C ASN A 340 -33.32 8.64 -2.32
N ILE A 341 -32.41 8.50 -3.27
CA ILE A 341 -32.70 8.06 -4.64
C ILE A 341 -31.64 7.06 -5.11
N PHE A 342 -32.08 6.08 -5.89
CA PHE A 342 -31.11 5.21 -6.58
C PHE A 342 -30.61 5.87 -7.86
N ILE A 343 -29.32 5.80 -8.11
CA ILE A 343 -28.63 6.42 -9.26
C ILE A 343 -29.29 6.03 -10.60
N ASN A 344 -29.73 4.78 -10.75
CA ASN A 344 -30.40 4.25 -11.93
C ASN A 344 -31.84 4.75 -12.10
N ASN A 345 -32.43 5.39 -11.08
CA ASN A 345 -33.75 6.03 -11.13
C ASN A 345 -33.67 7.54 -11.43
N ILE A 346 -32.47 8.07 -11.63
CA ILE A 346 -32.27 9.49 -11.97
C ILE A 346 -32.46 9.65 -13.48
N TYR A 347 -33.67 9.94 -13.88
CA TYR A 347 -34.00 10.15 -15.30
C TYR A 347 -33.31 11.40 -15.87
N SER A 348 -32.82 11.26 -17.09
CA SER A 348 -32.23 12.33 -17.86
C SER A 348 -32.67 12.20 -19.35
N ASN A 349 -33.06 13.30 -19.96
CA ASN A 349 -33.32 13.35 -21.40
C ASN A 349 -32.03 13.52 -22.23
N LYS A 350 -30.87 13.56 -21.59
CA LYS A 350 -29.55 13.70 -22.20
C LYS A 350 -28.60 12.64 -21.65
N PRO A 351 -27.53 12.32 -22.39
CA PRO A 351 -26.43 11.54 -21.85
C PRO A 351 -25.89 12.16 -20.55
N VAL A 352 -25.49 11.30 -19.61
CA VAL A 352 -25.02 11.72 -18.28
C VAL A 352 -23.56 11.34 -18.09
N ILE A 353 -22.80 12.30 -17.57
CA ILE A 353 -21.42 12.09 -17.13
C ILE A 353 -21.43 12.10 -15.60
N TYR A 354 -21.14 10.94 -15.00
CA TYR A 354 -20.97 10.79 -13.56
C TYR A 354 -19.53 11.12 -13.19
N VAL A 355 -19.37 12.00 -12.20
CA VAL A 355 -18.08 12.43 -11.65
C VAL A 355 -18.10 12.34 -10.13
N PHE A 356 -16.94 12.12 -9.53
CA PHE A 356 -16.79 11.91 -8.10
C PHE A 356 -15.87 12.98 -7.50
N TRP A 357 -16.21 13.49 -6.32
CA TRP A 357 -15.45 14.55 -5.68
C TRP A 357 -15.58 14.52 -4.16
N SER A 358 -14.65 15.18 -3.47
CA SER A 358 -14.65 15.37 -2.02
C SER A 358 -14.45 16.84 -1.68
N TYR A 359 -15.19 17.34 -0.71
CA TYR A 359 -14.96 18.69 -0.20
C TYR A 359 -13.67 18.81 0.63
N ASP A 360 -13.08 17.70 1.08
CA ASP A 360 -11.79 17.68 1.78
C ASP A 360 -10.59 17.74 0.81
N GLN A 361 -10.82 17.70 -0.52
CA GLN A 361 -9.80 17.75 -1.56
C GLN A 361 -9.95 19.02 -2.43
N ASN A 362 -9.69 20.19 -1.86
CA ASN A 362 -9.90 21.48 -2.50
C ASN A 362 -9.29 21.61 -3.91
N SER A 363 -8.04 21.24 -4.09
CA SER A 363 -7.37 21.33 -5.40
C SER A 363 -8.04 20.47 -6.47
N HIS A 364 -8.44 19.23 -6.11
CA HIS A 364 -9.18 18.35 -6.99
C HIS A 364 -10.55 18.93 -7.33
N GLN A 365 -11.30 19.38 -6.34
CA GLN A 365 -12.63 19.98 -6.50
C GLN A 365 -12.61 21.16 -7.47
N ILE A 366 -11.73 22.14 -7.23
CA ILE A 366 -11.59 23.33 -8.10
C ILE A 366 -11.26 22.92 -9.54
N GLY A 367 -10.27 22.05 -9.70
CA GLY A 367 -9.87 21.56 -11.02
C GLY A 367 -10.97 20.81 -11.75
N LEU A 368 -11.77 20.00 -11.03
CA LEU A 368 -12.90 19.24 -11.57
C LEU A 368 -14.01 20.17 -12.07
N PHE A 369 -14.50 21.09 -11.23
CA PHE A 369 -15.61 21.98 -11.63
C PHE A 369 -15.22 22.98 -12.72
N ASN A 370 -13.98 23.43 -12.78
CA ASN A 370 -13.47 24.22 -13.89
C ASN A 370 -13.56 23.44 -15.22
N LYS A 371 -13.06 22.19 -15.25
CA LYS A 371 -13.15 21.33 -16.43
C LYS A 371 -14.59 21.04 -16.87
N ILE A 372 -15.51 20.81 -15.92
CA ILE A 372 -16.92 20.61 -16.20
C ILE A 372 -17.52 21.85 -16.84
N ASN A 373 -17.27 23.03 -16.29
CA ASN A 373 -17.80 24.28 -16.85
C ASN A 373 -17.22 24.57 -18.25
N GLU A 374 -15.93 24.40 -18.44
CA GLU A 374 -15.30 24.51 -19.77
C GLU A 374 -15.96 23.56 -20.79
N PHE A 375 -16.15 22.29 -20.41
CA PHE A 375 -16.80 21.30 -21.26
C PHE A 375 -18.25 21.69 -21.62
N LEU A 376 -19.04 22.13 -20.64
CA LEU A 376 -20.44 22.51 -20.84
C LEU A 376 -20.63 23.79 -21.68
N ASN A 377 -19.63 24.66 -21.77
CA ASN A 377 -19.70 25.83 -22.64
C ASN A 377 -19.91 25.45 -24.11
N THR A 378 -19.34 24.35 -24.54
CA THR A 378 -19.39 23.85 -25.92
C THR A 378 -20.30 22.62 -26.08
N ASN A 379 -20.56 21.84 -25.00
CA ASN A 379 -21.26 20.56 -25.05
C ASN A 379 -22.54 20.53 -24.20
N LYS A 380 -23.51 21.43 -24.52
CA LYS A 380 -24.78 21.53 -23.79
C LYS A 380 -25.68 20.30 -23.91
N LYS A 381 -25.32 19.32 -24.75
CA LYS A 381 -26.04 18.05 -24.93
C LYS A 381 -25.84 17.06 -23.78
N TYR A 382 -24.90 17.29 -22.85
CA TYR A 382 -24.64 16.41 -21.72
C TYR A 382 -25.17 16.99 -20.41
N ASN A 383 -25.51 16.12 -19.46
CA ASN A 383 -25.73 16.45 -18.05
C ASN A 383 -24.58 15.86 -17.22
N PHE A 384 -24.24 16.53 -16.11
CA PHE A 384 -23.29 16.03 -15.10
C PHE A 384 -24.03 15.66 -13.84
N HIS A 385 -23.75 14.48 -13.32
CA HIS A 385 -24.15 14.06 -12.00
C HIS A 385 -22.88 14.01 -11.12
N CYS A 386 -22.74 15.03 -10.26
CA CYS A 386 -21.57 15.22 -9.40
C CYS A 386 -21.85 14.59 -8.04
N ILE A 387 -21.18 13.48 -7.73
CA ILE A 387 -21.39 12.70 -6.52
C ILE A 387 -20.26 13.00 -5.54
N ASN A 388 -20.63 13.58 -4.39
CA ASN A 388 -19.72 13.77 -3.26
C ASN A 388 -19.55 12.44 -2.52
N ILE A 389 -18.31 12.16 -2.08
CA ILE A 389 -17.96 10.89 -1.42
C ILE A 389 -17.89 10.99 0.11
N ASN A 390 -18.01 12.17 0.67
CA ASN A 390 -18.00 12.37 2.11
C ASN A 390 -19.35 11.97 2.74
N SER A 391 -19.40 11.82 4.06
CA SER A 391 -20.58 11.38 4.79
C SER A 391 -21.41 12.51 5.43
N ASP A 392 -20.81 13.69 5.59
CA ASP A 392 -21.46 14.83 6.23
C ASP A 392 -22.30 15.64 5.23
N VAL A 393 -23.61 15.48 5.31
CA VAL A 393 -24.59 16.10 4.39
C VAL A 393 -24.67 17.61 4.59
N GLU A 394 -24.59 18.11 5.84
CA GLU A 394 -24.69 19.55 6.13
C GLU A 394 -23.47 20.28 5.58
N LYS A 395 -22.28 19.80 5.90
CA LYS A 395 -21.02 20.32 5.36
C LYS A 395 -20.98 20.28 3.84
N TRP A 396 -21.48 19.19 3.21
CA TRP A 396 -21.57 19.10 1.75
C TRP A 396 -22.45 20.21 1.17
N ARG A 397 -23.61 20.52 1.80
CA ARG A 397 -24.51 21.60 1.36
C ARG A 397 -23.86 22.97 1.46
N GLU A 398 -23.15 23.23 2.56
CA GLU A 398 -22.39 24.47 2.71
C GLU A 398 -21.40 24.66 1.54
N TYR A 399 -20.70 23.59 1.16
CA TYR A 399 -19.78 23.64 0.02
C TYR A 399 -20.49 23.89 -1.33
N LEU A 400 -21.71 23.42 -1.52
CA LEU A 400 -22.45 23.64 -2.77
C LEU A 400 -22.75 25.12 -3.03
N VAL A 401 -22.81 25.96 -2.00
CA VAL A 401 -23.02 27.42 -2.14
C VAL A 401 -21.88 28.07 -2.93
N PHE A 402 -20.67 27.55 -2.82
CA PHE A 402 -19.48 28.05 -3.52
C PHE A 402 -19.33 27.50 -4.94
N ILE A 403 -20.14 26.51 -5.33
CA ILE A 403 -20.09 25.93 -6.68
C ILE A 403 -21.02 26.70 -7.61
N LYS A 404 -20.48 27.15 -8.77
CA LYS A 404 -21.27 27.88 -9.77
C LYS A 404 -22.47 27.05 -10.21
N LYS A 405 -23.68 27.60 -10.03
CA LYS A 405 -24.94 26.94 -10.46
C LYS A 405 -24.97 26.80 -11.98
N ASN A 406 -25.31 25.60 -12.45
CA ASN A 406 -25.49 25.29 -13.86
C ASN A 406 -26.64 24.27 -13.99
N LYS A 407 -27.61 24.56 -14.86
CA LYS A 407 -28.79 23.69 -15.08
C LYS A 407 -28.48 22.29 -15.57
N ASN A 408 -27.30 22.09 -16.17
CA ASN A 408 -26.84 20.79 -16.63
C ASN A 408 -26.05 20.02 -15.55
N ILE A 409 -25.92 20.55 -14.33
CA ILE A 409 -25.22 19.90 -13.22
C ILE A 409 -26.23 19.55 -12.13
N LYS A 410 -26.27 18.29 -11.71
CA LYS A 410 -26.99 17.83 -10.52
C LYS A 410 -25.98 17.34 -9.49
N HIS A 411 -26.24 17.63 -8.22
CA HIS A 411 -25.36 17.28 -7.11
C HIS A 411 -26.02 16.21 -6.24
N PHE A 412 -25.22 15.25 -5.82
CA PHE A 412 -25.60 14.15 -4.93
C PHE A 412 -24.50 13.88 -3.93
N ILE A 413 -24.84 13.23 -2.83
CA ILE A 413 -23.88 12.68 -1.87
C ILE A 413 -24.11 11.17 -1.76
N ALA A 414 -23.05 10.40 -1.63
CA ALA A 414 -23.11 8.96 -1.47
C ALA A 414 -23.56 8.58 -0.06
N ASN A 415 -24.61 7.77 0.09
CA ASN A 415 -25.08 7.30 1.40
C ASN A 415 -24.05 6.38 2.05
N ASP A 416 -23.39 5.54 1.25
CA ASP A 416 -22.30 4.65 1.65
C ASP A 416 -21.20 4.65 0.60
N PHE A 417 -20.11 5.36 0.92
CA PHE A 417 -18.94 5.41 0.03
C PHE A 417 -18.28 4.04 -0.17
N SER A 418 -18.26 3.18 0.86
CA SER A 418 -17.63 1.86 0.76
C SER A 418 -18.37 0.98 -0.26
N ILE A 419 -19.70 0.99 -0.23
CA ILE A 419 -20.53 0.27 -1.22
C ILE A 419 -20.35 0.89 -2.60
N MET A 420 -20.44 2.21 -2.71
CA MET A 420 -20.33 2.91 -3.98
C MET A 420 -18.95 2.70 -4.63
N SER A 421 -17.86 2.85 -3.87
CA SER A 421 -16.50 2.69 -4.38
C SER A 421 -16.25 1.29 -4.93
N LYS A 422 -16.77 0.26 -4.29
CA LYS A 422 -16.68 -1.12 -4.78
C LYS A 422 -17.47 -1.32 -6.07
N LYS A 423 -18.77 -0.95 -6.08
CA LYS A 423 -19.64 -1.14 -7.24
C LYS A 423 -19.23 -0.32 -8.47
N MET A 424 -18.71 0.90 -8.25
CA MET A 424 -18.22 1.79 -9.30
C MET A 424 -16.74 1.56 -9.61
N VAL A 425 -16.08 0.64 -8.90
CA VAL A 425 -14.62 0.38 -9.03
C VAL A 425 -13.85 1.70 -8.99
N LEU A 426 -14.08 2.50 -7.93
CA LEU A 426 -13.43 3.80 -7.75
C LEU A 426 -12.06 3.60 -7.10
N ASN A 427 -11.02 3.62 -7.91
CA ASN A 427 -9.62 3.63 -7.46
C ASN A 427 -9.04 5.05 -7.30
N ASN A 428 -9.69 6.05 -7.90
CA ASN A 428 -9.40 7.47 -7.76
C ASN A 428 -10.63 8.31 -8.14
N LEU A 429 -10.65 9.58 -7.76
CA LEU A 429 -11.77 10.50 -8.03
C LEU A 429 -11.75 11.09 -9.45
N ASN A 430 -10.70 10.88 -10.23
CA ASN A 430 -10.65 11.34 -11.62
C ASN A 430 -11.44 10.46 -12.58
N LYS A 431 -11.92 9.28 -12.12
CA LYS A 431 -12.76 8.40 -12.93
C LYS A 431 -14.06 9.10 -13.31
N ILE A 432 -14.47 8.94 -14.59
CA ILE A 432 -15.79 9.34 -15.08
C ILE A 432 -16.49 8.13 -15.71
N ILE A 433 -17.80 8.09 -15.59
CA ILE A 433 -18.66 7.10 -16.25
C ILE A 433 -19.66 7.87 -17.10
N ILE A 434 -19.69 7.55 -18.39
CA ILE A 434 -20.58 8.19 -19.36
C ILE A 434 -21.68 7.22 -19.72
N THR A 435 -22.95 7.65 -19.57
CA THR A 435 -24.12 6.86 -19.97
C THR A 435 -24.89 7.57 -21.08
N ASP A 436 -25.71 6.82 -21.80
CA ASP A 436 -26.76 7.40 -22.62
C ASP A 436 -27.92 7.95 -21.78
N SER A 437 -28.94 8.50 -22.44
CA SER A 437 -30.14 9.02 -21.77
C SER A 437 -30.99 7.94 -21.08
N LYS A 438 -30.76 6.67 -21.38
CA LYS A 438 -31.43 5.51 -20.76
C LYS A 438 -30.65 4.90 -19.62
N GLY A 439 -29.47 5.46 -19.29
CA GLY A 439 -28.58 4.98 -18.21
C GLY A 439 -27.67 3.81 -18.60
N LYS A 440 -27.55 3.48 -19.91
CA LYS A 440 -26.59 2.48 -20.38
C LYS A 440 -25.20 3.09 -20.50
N ILE A 441 -24.20 2.41 -19.99
CA ILE A 441 -22.80 2.83 -20.04
C ILE A 441 -22.31 2.88 -21.49
N ARG A 442 -21.84 4.03 -21.93
CA ARG A 442 -21.18 4.26 -23.23
C ARG A 442 -19.67 4.08 -23.12
N SER A 443 -19.09 4.66 -22.07
CA SER A 443 -17.64 4.58 -21.83
C SER A 443 -17.31 4.89 -20.37
N ILE A 444 -16.14 4.42 -19.96
CA ILE A 444 -15.49 4.77 -18.68
C ILE A 444 -14.14 5.35 -19.01
N SER A 445 -13.78 6.46 -18.37
CA SER A 445 -12.57 7.19 -18.69
C SER A 445 -12.08 8.01 -17.50
N ASN A 446 -11.18 8.93 -17.75
CA ASN A 446 -10.66 9.88 -16.77
C ASN A 446 -11.15 11.30 -17.11
N ILE A 447 -11.33 12.15 -16.11
CA ILE A 447 -11.75 13.55 -16.30
C ILE A 447 -10.83 14.36 -17.22
N SER A 448 -9.55 13.98 -17.34
CA SER A 448 -8.62 14.61 -18.28
C SER A 448 -8.98 14.35 -19.74
N SER A 449 -9.66 13.24 -20.03
CA SER A 449 -10.07 12.86 -21.39
C SER A 449 -11.31 13.61 -21.88
N LEU A 450 -12.00 14.40 -21.03
CA LEU A 450 -13.15 15.21 -21.49
C LEU A 450 -12.82 16.07 -22.72
N LYS A 451 -11.58 16.56 -22.82
CA LYS A 451 -11.13 17.35 -23.98
C LYS A 451 -11.08 16.54 -25.30
N SER A 452 -10.81 15.25 -25.23
CA SER A 452 -10.73 14.37 -26.42
C SER A 452 -12.09 13.91 -26.96
N PHE A 453 -13.18 14.06 -26.20
CA PHE A 453 -14.54 13.78 -26.68
C PHE A 453 -15.05 14.82 -27.70
N TYR A 454 -14.25 15.84 -28.03
CA TYR A 454 -14.54 16.80 -29.11
C TYR A 454 -14.38 16.21 -30.54
N LEU A 455 -13.74 15.03 -30.71
CA LEU A 455 -13.28 14.51 -31.99
C LEU A 455 -13.95 13.20 -32.46
N GLY A 456 -14.98 12.71 -31.74
CA GLY A 456 -15.59 11.43 -32.06
C GLY A 456 -17.07 11.37 -31.70
N ASP A 457 -17.94 11.84 -32.58
CA ASP A 457 -19.35 11.43 -32.73
C ASP A 457 -19.46 10.64 -34.00
#